data_5a6150128cdd1a2c90051d757078941e
#
_entry.id   5a6150128cdd1a2c90051d757078941e
#
_cell.length_a   1.000
_cell.length_b   1.000
_cell.length_c   1.000
_cell.angle_alpha   90.00
_cell.angle_beta   90.00
_cell.angle_gamma   90.00
#
_symmetry.space_group_name_H-M   'P 1'
#
loop_
_entity.id
_entity.type
_entity.pdbx_description
1 polymer ?
#
loop_
_entity_poly.entity_id
_entity_poly.type
_entity_poly.pdbx_seq_one_letter_code
_entity_poly.pdbx_strand_id
1 'polypeptide(L)'
;ILLKNISDSLRRIPGVENNCYRMGGDEFIIILAHRQIMMLQKILDDIRTLFSKPWMLKGADYYCTMSMGVVRFPTEGDTVEELIKKADIALYAAKCSGKNRVEFYDENVESTSFRRLDMEKNMRNATNNAFSEFEVVYQPIVDVTRESNPCVGAEALIRWNSGELGLIAPTDFIPLAEYLGLINPIGAYVLEEACKRCKYWNDMGHPDYKVNVNLSVVQLLQNDIVAVSYTHLRAHET
;
A
#
# COMPACT_ATOMS: atom_id res chain seq x y z
N ILE A 1 -13.60 -17.84 -18.76
CA ILE A 1 -12.51 -18.39 -19.61
C ILE A 1 -11.17 -18.28 -18.87
N LEU A 2 -10.70 -17.09 -18.45
CA LEU A 2 -9.40 -16.90 -17.78
C LEU A 2 -9.20 -17.82 -16.58
N LEU A 3 -10.10 -17.82 -15.62
CA LEU A 3 -10.01 -18.66 -14.41
C LEU A 3 -9.97 -20.16 -14.70
N LYS A 4 -10.62 -20.61 -15.79
CA LYS A 4 -10.51 -21.99 -16.23
C LYS A 4 -9.11 -22.29 -16.76
N ASN A 5 -8.55 -21.41 -17.60
CA ASN A 5 -7.20 -21.57 -18.13
C ASN A 5 -6.16 -21.57 -17.01
N ILE A 6 -6.33 -20.69 -16.00
CA ILE A 6 -5.49 -20.67 -14.79
C ILE A 6 -5.59 -22.01 -14.05
N SER A 7 -6.80 -22.49 -13.76
CA SER A 7 -7.02 -23.77 -13.08
C SER A 7 -6.36 -24.94 -13.83
N ASP A 8 -6.57 -25.01 -15.14
CA ASP A 8 -6.02 -26.08 -15.98
C ASP A 8 -4.47 -26.02 -16.01
N SER A 9 -3.90 -24.82 -15.96
CA SER A 9 -2.45 -24.63 -15.93
C SER A 9 -1.84 -24.94 -14.57
N LEU A 10 -2.49 -24.54 -13.47
CA LEU A 10 -2.06 -24.89 -12.11
C LEU A 10 -2.03 -26.41 -11.92
N ARG A 11 -3.03 -27.12 -12.43
CA ARG A 11 -3.11 -28.60 -12.35
C ARG A 11 -2.05 -29.33 -13.18
N ARG A 12 -1.33 -28.65 -14.07
CA ARG A 12 -0.19 -29.23 -14.80
C ARG A 12 1.12 -29.14 -14.04
N ILE A 13 1.14 -28.40 -12.92
CA ILE A 13 2.34 -28.31 -12.06
C ILE A 13 2.47 -29.61 -11.27
N PRO A 14 3.63 -30.31 -11.32
CA PRO A 14 3.86 -31.52 -10.58
C PRO A 14 3.62 -31.33 -9.08
N GLY A 15 2.73 -32.13 -8.50
CA GLY A 15 2.33 -32.06 -7.09
C GLY A 15 1.06 -31.25 -6.82
N VAL A 16 0.52 -30.56 -7.83
CA VAL A 16 -0.70 -29.74 -7.70
C VAL A 16 -1.92 -30.39 -8.37
N GLU A 17 -1.73 -31.42 -9.20
CA GLU A 17 -2.68 -32.00 -10.16
C GLU A 17 -4.11 -32.17 -9.60
N ASN A 18 -4.23 -32.84 -8.45
CA ASN A 18 -5.51 -33.16 -7.82
C ASN A 18 -5.78 -32.35 -6.54
N ASN A 19 -4.90 -31.42 -6.21
CA ASN A 19 -4.89 -30.72 -4.93
C ASN A 19 -5.13 -29.21 -5.08
N CYS A 20 -5.67 -28.77 -6.21
CA CYS A 20 -6.02 -27.39 -6.50
C CYS A 20 -7.54 -27.22 -6.53
N TYR A 21 -8.04 -26.39 -5.65
CA TYR A 21 -9.47 -26.14 -5.43
C TYR A 21 -9.76 -24.65 -5.62
N ARG A 22 -10.90 -24.33 -6.21
CA ARG A 22 -11.38 -22.93 -6.30
C ARG A 22 -12.40 -22.69 -5.20
N MET A 23 -12.14 -21.68 -4.35
CA MET A 23 -13.01 -21.32 -3.22
C MET A 23 -14.16 -20.41 -3.64
N GLY A 24 -13.87 -19.43 -4.49
CA GLY A 24 -14.84 -18.47 -4.99
C GLY A 24 -14.12 -17.38 -5.78
N GLY A 25 -14.85 -16.57 -6.55
CA GLY A 25 -14.25 -15.45 -7.27
C GLY A 25 -12.99 -15.85 -8.05
N ASP A 26 -11.86 -15.26 -7.69
CA ASP A 26 -10.50 -15.51 -8.22
C ASP A 26 -9.58 -16.26 -7.23
N GLU A 27 -10.14 -16.83 -6.16
CA GLU A 27 -9.40 -17.48 -5.09
C GLU A 27 -9.26 -18.99 -5.31
N PHE A 28 -8.03 -19.49 -5.14
CA PHE A 28 -7.66 -20.89 -5.23
C PHE A 28 -6.94 -21.35 -3.97
N ILE A 29 -7.22 -22.59 -3.55
CA ILE A 29 -6.46 -23.29 -2.50
C ILE A 29 -5.71 -24.45 -3.12
N ILE A 30 -4.43 -24.58 -2.74
CA ILE A 30 -3.58 -25.71 -3.10
C ILE A 30 -3.18 -26.41 -1.80
N ILE A 31 -3.48 -27.72 -1.70
CA ILE A 31 -3.13 -28.52 -0.54
C ILE A 31 -1.97 -29.43 -0.92
N LEU A 32 -0.82 -29.25 -0.26
CA LEU A 32 0.37 -30.07 -0.50
C LEU A 32 0.52 -31.10 0.62
N ALA A 33 0.66 -32.38 0.24
CA ALA A 33 0.93 -33.45 1.20
C ALA A 33 2.39 -33.37 1.70
N HIS A 34 2.69 -33.95 2.87
CA HIS A 34 4.02 -33.96 3.49
C HIS A 34 5.15 -34.35 2.52
N ARG A 35 4.95 -35.33 1.68
CA ARG A 35 5.92 -35.77 0.66
C ARG A 35 6.27 -34.67 -0.38
N GLN A 36 5.44 -33.65 -0.51
CA GLN A 36 5.61 -32.56 -1.48
C GLN A 36 6.29 -31.33 -0.85
N ILE A 37 6.51 -31.33 0.46
CA ILE A 37 7.15 -30.21 1.18
C ILE A 37 8.57 -29.94 0.63
N MET A 38 9.32 -30.98 0.29
CA MET A 38 10.64 -30.85 -0.32
C MET A 38 10.60 -30.17 -1.70
N MET A 39 9.45 -30.15 -2.34
CA MET A 39 9.22 -29.49 -3.64
C MET A 39 8.52 -28.15 -3.50
N LEU A 40 8.17 -27.70 -2.30
CA LEU A 40 7.39 -26.48 -2.06
C LEU A 40 7.98 -25.28 -2.81
N GLN A 41 9.27 -25.03 -2.62
CA GLN A 41 9.91 -23.88 -3.29
C GLN A 41 9.80 -23.97 -4.80
N LYS A 42 10.01 -25.15 -5.39
CA LYS A 42 9.86 -25.36 -6.82
C LYS A 42 8.42 -25.14 -7.29
N ILE A 43 7.43 -25.64 -6.55
CA ILE A 43 6.01 -25.44 -6.86
C ILE A 43 5.67 -23.95 -6.84
N LEU A 44 6.14 -23.21 -5.84
CA LEU A 44 5.94 -21.76 -5.74
C LEU A 44 6.58 -21.01 -6.92
N ASP A 45 7.78 -21.42 -7.33
CA ASP A 45 8.50 -20.80 -8.46
C ASP A 45 7.83 -21.16 -9.80
N ASP A 46 7.34 -22.37 -9.96
CA ASP A 46 6.56 -22.81 -11.14
C ASP A 46 5.26 -21.99 -11.26
N ILE A 47 4.55 -21.77 -10.14
CA ILE A 47 3.37 -20.90 -10.11
C ILE A 47 3.74 -19.47 -10.49
N ARG A 48 4.80 -18.89 -9.91
CA ARG A 48 5.26 -17.54 -10.27
C ARG A 48 5.59 -17.42 -11.76
N THR A 49 6.27 -18.43 -12.30
CA THR A 49 6.64 -18.49 -13.72
C THR A 49 5.40 -18.54 -14.61
N LEU A 50 4.33 -19.23 -14.18
CA LEU A 50 3.07 -19.28 -14.88
C LEU A 50 2.42 -17.90 -15.00
N PHE A 51 2.48 -17.08 -13.93
CA PHE A 51 1.91 -15.72 -13.90
C PHE A 51 2.86 -14.63 -14.43
N SER A 52 4.10 -14.95 -14.76
CA SER A 52 5.01 -14.01 -15.42
C SER A 52 4.73 -13.87 -16.92
N LYS A 53 3.93 -14.76 -17.49
CA LYS A 53 3.58 -14.80 -18.92
C LYS A 53 2.17 -14.25 -19.16
N PRO A 54 1.93 -13.65 -20.33
CA PRO A 54 0.58 -13.22 -20.68
C PRO A 54 -0.36 -14.41 -20.88
N TRP A 55 -1.62 -14.21 -20.52
CA TRP A 55 -2.72 -15.14 -20.79
C TRP A 55 -3.41 -14.75 -22.09
N MET A 56 -3.34 -15.59 -23.10
CA MET A 56 -4.01 -15.32 -24.37
C MET A 56 -5.51 -15.59 -24.24
N LEU A 57 -6.32 -14.55 -24.41
CA LEU A 57 -7.79 -14.62 -24.37
C LEU A 57 -8.37 -13.90 -25.58
N LYS A 58 -9.14 -14.63 -26.40
CA LYS A 58 -9.80 -14.05 -27.60
C LYS A 58 -8.85 -13.28 -28.53
N GLY A 59 -7.61 -13.72 -28.64
CA GLY A 59 -6.60 -13.09 -29.51
C GLY A 59 -5.89 -11.87 -28.91
N ALA A 60 -6.09 -11.58 -27.62
CA ALA A 60 -5.37 -10.51 -26.91
C ALA A 60 -4.60 -11.08 -25.71
N ASP A 61 -3.49 -10.45 -25.39
CA ASP A 61 -2.65 -10.78 -24.23
C ASP A 61 -3.13 -10.06 -23.00
N TYR A 62 -3.38 -10.83 -21.92
CA TYR A 62 -3.77 -10.31 -20.61
C TYR A 62 -2.71 -10.66 -19.58
N TYR A 63 -2.22 -9.65 -18.89
CA TYR A 63 -1.30 -9.81 -17.76
C TYR A 63 -2.08 -9.81 -16.46
N CYS A 64 -1.87 -10.81 -15.63
CA CYS A 64 -2.37 -10.83 -14.27
C CYS A 64 -1.27 -11.31 -13.33
N THR A 65 -1.27 -10.78 -12.12
CA THR A 65 -0.35 -11.19 -11.05
C THR A 65 -1.11 -12.01 -10.03
N MET A 66 -0.37 -12.76 -9.20
CA MET A 66 -0.95 -13.50 -8.10
C MET A 66 -0.20 -13.24 -6.81
N SER A 67 -0.93 -13.23 -5.70
CA SER A 67 -0.38 -13.24 -4.35
C SER A 67 -0.73 -14.55 -3.68
N MET A 68 0.15 -15.06 -2.81
CA MET A 68 -0.07 -16.33 -2.10
C MET A 68 0.19 -16.14 -0.61
N GLY A 69 -0.69 -16.70 0.23
CA GLY A 69 -0.47 -16.95 1.64
C GLY A 69 -0.20 -18.45 1.87
N VAL A 70 0.81 -18.77 2.63
CA VAL A 70 1.19 -20.15 2.91
C VAL A 70 1.09 -20.42 4.40
N VAL A 71 0.44 -21.52 4.77
CA VAL A 71 0.27 -22.01 6.14
C VAL A 71 0.68 -23.46 6.24
N ARG A 72 1.24 -23.88 7.36
CA ARG A 72 1.74 -25.23 7.61
C ARG A 72 0.90 -25.96 8.65
N PHE A 73 0.45 -27.15 8.27
CA PHE A 73 -0.19 -28.06 9.22
C PHE A 73 0.83 -29.10 9.73
N PRO A 74 0.82 -29.48 11.01
CA PRO A 74 -0.05 -28.99 12.11
C PRO A 74 0.55 -27.80 12.88
N THR A 75 1.73 -27.30 12.49
CA THR A 75 2.50 -26.33 13.27
C THR A 75 1.80 -24.97 13.43
N GLU A 76 0.97 -24.61 12.49
CA GLU A 76 0.32 -23.29 12.44
C GLU A 76 -1.20 -23.35 12.61
N GLY A 77 -1.76 -24.53 12.86
CA GLY A 77 -3.19 -24.70 13.15
C GLY A 77 -3.60 -26.16 13.20
N ASP A 78 -4.63 -26.46 13.99
CA ASP A 78 -5.16 -27.80 14.20
C ASP A 78 -6.50 -28.02 13.48
N THR A 79 -7.19 -26.94 13.09
CA THR A 79 -8.47 -26.99 12.40
C THR A 79 -8.41 -26.37 11.00
N VAL A 80 -9.31 -26.79 10.12
CA VAL A 80 -9.40 -26.23 8.76
C VAL A 80 -9.71 -24.74 8.79
N GLU A 81 -10.62 -24.32 9.67
CA GLU A 81 -11.03 -22.94 9.86
C GLU A 81 -9.85 -22.05 10.27
N GLU A 82 -9.04 -22.55 11.21
CA GLU A 82 -7.85 -21.83 11.66
C GLU A 82 -6.80 -21.72 10.55
N LEU A 83 -6.54 -22.81 9.82
CA LEU A 83 -5.59 -22.81 8.71
C LEU A 83 -6.01 -21.85 7.59
N ILE A 84 -7.31 -21.86 7.22
CA ILE A 84 -7.84 -20.92 6.22
C ILE A 84 -7.66 -19.48 6.70
N LYS A 85 -8.05 -19.17 7.95
CA LYS A 85 -7.88 -17.84 8.53
C LYS A 85 -6.42 -17.37 8.47
N LYS A 86 -5.47 -18.23 8.86
CA LYS A 86 -4.04 -17.90 8.85
C LYS A 86 -3.47 -17.78 7.44
N ALA A 87 -3.94 -18.59 6.50
CA ALA A 87 -3.58 -18.43 5.08
C ALA A 87 -4.08 -17.09 4.51
N ASP A 88 -5.30 -16.65 4.89
CA ASP A 88 -5.85 -15.36 4.48
C ASP A 88 -5.06 -14.19 5.07
N ILE A 89 -4.61 -14.29 6.32
CA ILE A 89 -3.73 -13.28 6.95
C ILE A 89 -2.42 -13.16 6.17
N ALA A 90 -1.77 -14.26 5.84
CA ALA A 90 -0.54 -14.26 5.05
C ALA A 90 -0.79 -13.75 3.61
N LEU A 91 -1.91 -14.13 2.97
CA LEU A 91 -2.31 -13.63 1.66
C LEU A 91 -2.55 -12.12 1.68
N TYR A 92 -3.21 -11.62 2.74
CA TYR A 92 -3.41 -10.19 2.92
C TYR A 92 -2.07 -9.45 3.07
N ALA A 93 -1.13 -9.99 3.85
CA ALA A 93 0.22 -9.44 3.96
C ALA A 93 0.93 -9.39 2.61
N ALA A 94 0.83 -10.45 1.79
CA ALA A 94 1.38 -10.47 0.44
C ALA A 94 0.78 -9.38 -0.46
N LYS A 95 -0.55 -9.19 -0.40
CA LYS A 95 -1.26 -8.12 -1.15
C LYS A 95 -0.80 -6.73 -0.71
N CYS A 96 -0.60 -6.54 0.58
CA CYS A 96 -0.22 -5.27 1.18
C CYS A 96 1.25 -4.91 0.97
N SER A 97 2.14 -5.89 0.86
CA SER A 97 3.58 -5.70 0.65
C SER A 97 3.96 -5.48 -0.84
N GLY A 98 2.97 -5.13 -1.69
CA GLY A 98 3.21 -4.80 -3.10
C GLY A 98 2.68 -5.84 -4.08
N LYS A 99 1.86 -6.81 -3.61
CA LYS A 99 1.26 -7.88 -4.43
C LYS A 99 2.30 -8.78 -5.13
N ASN A 100 1.85 -9.69 -5.96
CA ASN A 100 2.71 -10.56 -6.81
C ASN A 100 3.83 -11.28 -6.04
N ARG A 101 3.52 -11.77 -4.84
CA ARG A 101 4.47 -12.45 -3.95
C ARG A 101 3.84 -13.55 -3.12
N VAL A 102 4.69 -14.29 -2.44
CA VAL A 102 4.33 -15.31 -1.47
C VAL A 102 4.71 -14.82 -0.09
N GLU A 103 3.80 -14.91 0.85
CA GLU A 103 4.07 -14.72 2.28
C GLU A 103 3.71 -15.99 3.04
N PHE A 104 4.57 -16.34 3.98
CA PHE A 104 4.34 -17.44 4.91
C PHE A 104 3.70 -16.85 6.16
N TYR A 105 2.72 -17.59 6.71
CA TYR A 105 2.17 -17.21 7.99
C TYR A 105 3.25 -17.32 9.07
N ASP A 106 3.32 -16.33 9.93
CA ASP A 106 3.94 -16.34 11.24
C ASP A 106 3.21 -15.34 12.16
N GLU A 107 3.49 -15.38 13.46
CA GLU A 107 2.82 -14.50 14.43
C GLU A 107 3.14 -13.01 14.20
N ASN A 108 4.31 -12.68 13.65
CA ASN A 108 4.66 -11.31 13.30
C ASN A 108 3.84 -10.83 12.10
N VAL A 109 3.62 -11.68 11.10
CA VAL A 109 2.74 -11.40 9.96
C VAL A 109 1.31 -11.17 10.42
N GLU A 110 0.82 -11.96 11.37
CA GLU A 110 -0.52 -11.78 11.94
C GLU A 110 -0.63 -10.44 12.68
N SER A 111 0.29 -10.12 13.58
CA SER A 111 0.28 -8.87 14.34
C SER A 111 0.39 -7.64 13.42
N THR A 112 1.25 -7.71 12.42
CA THR A 112 1.42 -6.65 11.42
C THR A 112 0.15 -6.47 10.57
N SER A 113 -0.52 -7.56 10.21
CA SER A 113 -1.75 -7.53 9.43
C SER A 113 -2.91 -6.93 10.21
N PHE A 114 -3.09 -7.27 11.49
CA PHE A 114 -4.09 -6.66 12.35
C PHE A 114 -3.83 -5.17 12.56
N ARG A 115 -2.59 -4.78 12.88
CA ARG A 115 -2.20 -3.38 13.01
C ARG A 115 -2.51 -2.58 11.73
N ARG A 116 -2.31 -3.19 10.57
CA ARG A 116 -2.60 -2.56 9.28
C ARG A 116 -4.10 -2.39 9.03
N LEU A 117 -4.94 -3.36 9.41
CA LEU A 117 -6.41 -3.23 9.34
C LEU A 117 -6.91 -2.12 10.27
N ASP A 118 -6.35 -2.03 11.47
CA ASP A 118 -6.68 -0.94 12.40
C ASP A 118 -6.22 0.41 11.83
N MET A 119 -5.03 0.49 11.24
CA MET A 119 -4.57 1.69 10.55
C MET A 119 -5.48 2.08 9.38
N GLU A 120 -5.94 1.11 8.55
CA GLU A 120 -6.88 1.38 7.46
C GLU A 120 -8.17 1.98 7.98
N LYS A 121 -8.80 1.34 8.98
CA LYS A 121 -10.05 1.81 9.60
C LYS A 121 -9.88 3.23 10.14
N ASN A 122 -8.83 3.45 10.93
CA ASN A 122 -8.58 4.75 11.57
C ASN A 122 -8.22 5.83 10.56
N MET A 123 -7.44 5.51 9.53
CA MET A 123 -7.11 6.46 8.46
C MET A 123 -8.35 6.91 7.68
N ARG A 124 -9.26 5.98 7.33
CA ARG A 124 -10.53 6.33 6.69
C ARG A 124 -11.37 7.25 7.57
N ASN A 125 -11.45 6.95 8.86
CA ASN A 125 -12.18 7.77 9.82
C ASN A 125 -11.57 9.16 9.95
N ALA A 126 -10.25 9.27 10.11
CA ALA A 126 -9.54 10.54 10.22
C ALA A 126 -9.69 11.40 8.96
N THR A 127 -9.62 10.78 7.76
CA THR A 127 -9.82 11.46 6.47
C THR A 127 -11.25 11.97 6.33
N ASN A 128 -12.26 11.17 6.72
CA ASN A 128 -13.66 11.56 6.66
C ASN A 128 -14.04 12.61 7.74
N ASN A 129 -13.28 12.68 8.83
CA ASN A 129 -13.48 13.63 9.93
C ASN A 129 -12.57 14.88 9.76
N ALA A 130 -12.58 15.46 8.57
CA ALA A 130 -11.86 16.70 8.25
C ALA A 130 -10.35 16.66 8.61
N PHE A 131 -9.72 15.51 8.45
CA PHE A 131 -8.28 15.30 8.74
C PHE A 131 -7.85 15.59 10.18
N SER A 132 -8.76 15.47 11.15
CA SER A 132 -8.58 15.91 12.55
C SER A 132 -7.39 15.26 13.27
N GLU A 133 -6.92 14.10 12.81
CA GLU A 133 -5.76 13.39 13.37
C GLU A 133 -4.46 13.66 12.57
N PHE A 134 -4.54 14.41 11.46
CA PHE A 134 -3.38 14.76 10.66
C PHE A 134 -2.90 16.17 10.99
N GLU A 135 -1.58 16.32 11.05
CA GLU A 135 -0.91 17.59 11.27
C GLU A 135 0.18 17.79 10.21
N VAL A 136 0.36 19.02 9.75
CA VAL A 136 1.48 19.38 8.87
C VAL A 136 2.52 20.15 9.70
N VAL A 137 3.69 19.56 9.85
CA VAL A 137 4.85 20.20 10.48
C VAL A 137 5.81 20.71 9.41
N TYR A 138 6.61 21.72 9.76
CA TYR A 138 7.47 22.40 8.80
C TYR A 138 8.93 22.30 9.23
N GLN A 139 9.75 21.66 8.39
CA GLN A 139 11.18 21.56 8.60
C GLN A 139 11.87 22.72 7.86
N PRO A 140 12.63 23.59 8.55
CA PRO A 140 13.25 24.75 7.93
C PRO A 140 14.33 24.33 6.92
N ILE A 141 14.38 25.07 5.81
CA ILE A 141 15.44 24.99 4.79
C ILE A 141 16.32 26.22 4.93
N VAL A 142 17.63 25.99 5.10
CA VAL A 142 18.61 27.06 5.26
C VAL A 142 19.56 27.12 4.05
N ASP A 143 19.94 28.34 3.69
CA ASP A 143 20.92 28.60 2.63
C ASP A 143 22.33 28.60 3.24
N VAL A 144 23.04 27.49 3.10
CA VAL A 144 24.41 27.31 3.61
C VAL A 144 25.49 28.00 2.76
N THR A 145 25.11 28.60 1.65
CA THR A 145 26.05 29.38 0.82
C THR A 145 26.31 30.77 1.36
N ARG A 146 25.48 31.23 2.32
CA ARG A 146 25.60 32.52 2.97
C ARG A 146 26.13 32.33 4.39
N GLU A 147 27.03 33.22 4.84
CA GLU A 147 27.65 33.13 6.15
C GLU A 147 26.67 33.08 7.33
N SER A 148 25.52 33.75 7.21
CA SER A 148 24.47 33.76 8.26
C SER A 148 23.55 32.54 8.24
N ASN A 149 23.70 31.63 7.27
CA ASN A 149 22.81 30.47 7.06
C ASN A 149 21.31 30.84 7.19
N PRO A 150 20.79 31.82 6.42
CA PRO A 150 19.41 32.28 6.58
C PRO A 150 18.41 31.18 6.21
N CYS A 151 17.30 31.16 6.93
CA CYS A 151 16.16 30.34 6.53
C CYS A 151 15.57 30.91 5.24
N VAL A 152 15.34 30.07 4.25
CA VAL A 152 14.81 30.44 2.92
C VAL A 152 13.46 29.79 2.62
N GLY A 153 12.96 28.97 3.52
CA GLY A 153 11.69 28.28 3.39
C GLY A 153 11.58 27.07 4.30
N ALA A 154 10.67 26.18 3.99
CA ALA A 154 10.48 24.95 4.75
C ALA A 154 9.98 23.80 3.87
N GLU A 155 10.14 22.57 4.35
CA GLU A 155 9.49 21.37 3.83
C GLU A 155 8.28 21.06 4.69
N ALA A 156 7.10 20.90 4.05
CA ALA A 156 5.86 20.48 4.70
C ALA A 156 5.85 18.96 4.83
N LEU A 157 5.78 18.48 6.05
CA LEU A 157 5.84 17.07 6.40
C LEU A 157 4.58 16.67 7.17
N ILE A 158 3.82 15.73 6.62
CA ILE A 158 2.62 15.23 7.29
C ILE A 158 2.99 14.33 8.49
N ARG A 159 2.19 14.44 9.55
CA ARG A 159 2.22 13.56 10.73
C ARG A 159 0.81 13.06 10.97
N TRP A 160 0.70 11.82 11.43
CA TRP A 160 -0.56 11.23 11.83
C TRP A 160 -0.50 10.80 13.30
N ASN A 161 -1.32 11.44 14.11
CA ASN A 161 -1.48 11.12 15.52
C ASN A 161 -2.88 10.55 15.73
N SER A 162 -3.00 9.24 15.56
CA SER A 162 -4.29 8.54 15.71
C SER A 162 -4.72 8.48 17.18
N GLY A 163 -5.97 8.81 17.44
CA GLY A 163 -6.56 8.71 18.78
C GLY A 163 -6.52 7.30 19.37
N GLU A 164 -6.59 6.26 18.52
CA GLU A 164 -6.55 4.84 18.93
C GLU A 164 -5.13 4.25 18.89
N LEU A 165 -4.32 4.63 17.90
CA LEU A 165 -3.03 3.98 17.60
C LEU A 165 -1.81 4.83 18.01
N GLY A 166 -2.03 6.07 18.45
CA GLY A 166 -0.97 7.02 18.76
C GLY A 166 -0.25 7.54 17.52
N LEU A 167 1.00 7.99 17.69
CA LEU A 167 1.80 8.55 16.61
C LEU A 167 2.25 7.45 15.64
N ILE A 168 1.88 7.60 14.37
CA ILE A 168 2.21 6.66 13.29
C ILE A 168 3.21 7.31 12.34
N ALA A 169 4.28 6.59 12.05
CA ALA A 169 5.34 7.09 11.19
C ALA A 169 4.86 7.22 9.72
N PRO A 170 5.29 8.25 8.98
CA PRO A 170 4.97 8.39 7.55
C PRO A 170 5.36 7.17 6.72
N THR A 171 6.45 6.50 7.04
CA THR A 171 6.90 5.27 6.39
C THR A 171 5.91 4.12 6.50
N ASP A 172 5.06 4.11 7.53
CA ASP A 172 4.08 3.06 7.77
C ASP A 172 2.73 3.39 7.10
N PHE A 173 2.28 4.66 7.19
CA PHE A 173 0.94 4.99 6.71
C PHE A 173 0.89 5.51 5.26
N ILE A 174 1.94 6.14 4.74
CA ILE A 174 1.93 6.65 3.35
C ILE A 174 1.75 5.51 2.33
N PRO A 175 2.49 4.37 2.41
CA PRO A 175 2.24 3.25 1.49
C PRO A 175 0.83 2.67 1.61
N LEU A 176 0.26 2.69 2.81
CA LEU A 176 -1.12 2.29 3.03
C LEU A 176 -2.11 3.28 2.41
N ALA A 177 -1.88 4.58 2.58
CA ALA A 177 -2.69 5.64 1.97
C ALA A 177 -2.68 5.55 0.43
N GLU A 178 -1.53 5.24 -0.17
CA GLU A 178 -1.39 4.99 -1.61
C GLU A 178 -2.21 3.78 -2.05
N TYR A 179 -2.10 2.67 -1.32
CA TYR A 179 -2.84 1.44 -1.59
C TYR A 179 -4.36 1.65 -1.54
N LEU A 180 -4.83 2.43 -0.56
CA LEU A 180 -6.24 2.73 -0.33
C LEU A 180 -6.79 3.86 -1.21
N GLY A 181 -5.94 4.55 -1.97
CA GLY A 181 -6.30 5.75 -2.72
C GLY A 181 -6.55 7.00 -1.84
N LEU A 182 -6.31 6.90 -0.52
CA LEU A 182 -6.46 8.00 0.43
C LEU A 182 -5.32 9.03 0.33
N ILE A 183 -4.24 8.68 -0.35
CA ILE A 183 -3.12 9.61 -0.58
C ILE A 183 -3.56 10.87 -1.33
N ASN A 184 -4.61 10.78 -2.17
CA ASN A 184 -5.12 11.91 -2.93
C ASN A 184 -5.78 12.96 -2.03
N PRO A 185 -6.83 12.63 -1.23
CA PRO A 185 -7.41 13.60 -0.31
C PRO A 185 -6.44 14.07 0.78
N ILE A 186 -5.56 13.18 1.28
CA ILE A 186 -4.52 13.57 2.25
C ILE A 186 -3.53 14.56 1.60
N GLY A 187 -3.09 14.32 0.39
CA GLY A 187 -2.18 15.21 -0.32
C GLY A 187 -2.81 16.57 -0.66
N ALA A 188 -4.09 16.61 -0.99
CA ALA A 188 -4.83 17.86 -1.17
C ALA A 188 -4.87 18.67 0.14
N TYR A 189 -5.14 18.03 1.27
CA TYR A 189 -5.09 18.66 2.59
C TYR A 189 -3.69 19.22 2.90
N VAL A 190 -2.63 18.44 2.67
CA VAL A 190 -1.24 18.91 2.90
C VAL A 190 -0.92 20.12 2.03
N LEU A 191 -1.32 20.10 0.76
CA LEU A 191 -1.08 21.20 -0.17
C LEU A 191 -1.81 22.46 0.28
N GLU A 192 -3.08 22.36 0.70
CA GLU A 192 -3.86 23.46 1.22
C GLU A 192 -3.20 24.09 2.46
N GLU A 193 -2.80 23.30 3.43
CA GLU A 193 -2.13 23.77 4.64
C GLU A 193 -0.76 24.40 4.33
N ALA A 194 0.00 23.81 3.39
CA ALA A 194 1.27 24.38 2.93
C ALA A 194 1.09 25.76 2.28
N CYS A 195 0.06 25.92 1.42
CA CYS A 195 -0.26 27.21 0.79
C CYS A 195 -0.66 28.26 1.84
N LYS A 196 -1.54 27.92 2.79
CA LYS A 196 -1.93 28.80 3.90
C LYS A 196 -0.71 29.26 4.71
N ARG A 197 0.19 28.33 5.01
CA ARG A 197 1.40 28.60 5.79
C ARG A 197 2.40 29.47 5.02
N CYS A 198 2.59 29.20 3.74
CA CYS A 198 3.45 30.00 2.86
C CYS A 198 2.95 31.46 2.78
N LYS A 199 1.65 31.64 2.53
CA LYS A 199 1.03 32.97 2.55
C LYS A 199 1.22 33.68 3.89
N TYR A 200 0.97 32.99 5.01
CA TYR A 200 1.16 33.57 6.34
C TYR A 200 2.58 34.09 6.55
N TRP A 201 3.61 33.33 6.15
CA TRP A 201 5.00 33.79 6.28
C TRP A 201 5.33 34.93 5.34
N ASN A 202 4.79 34.93 4.13
CA ASN A 202 4.98 36.03 3.20
C ASN A 202 4.38 37.33 3.74
N ASP A 203 3.18 37.28 4.33
CA ASP A 203 2.51 38.41 4.97
C ASP A 203 3.24 38.90 6.21
N MET A 204 3.97 38.01 6.91
CA MET A 204 4.81 38.35 8.08
C MET A 204 6.19 38.96 7.72
N GLY A 205 6.42 39.26 6.45
CA GLY A 205 7.65 39.92 5.99
C GLY A 205 8.71 39.01 5.39
N HIS A 206 8.33 37.81 5.01
CA HIS A 206 9.21 36.83 4.33
C HIS A 206 8.67 36.47 2.93
N PRO A 207 8.58 37.43 1.99
CA PRO A 207 7.91 37.24 0.69
C PRO A 207 8.60 36.20 -0.21
N ASP A 208 9.89 35.93 0.05
CA ASP A 208 10.69 34.98 -0.74
C ASP A 208 10.69 33.55 -0.18
N TYR A 209 10.01 33.32 0.96
CA TYR A 209 9.95 31.98 1.54
C TYR A 209 9.14 31.03 0.65
N LYS A 210 9.65 29.82 0.52
CA LYS A 210 9.02 28.75 -0.24
C LYS A 210 8.69 27.57 0.67
N VAL A 211 7.59 26.89 0.36
CA VAL A 211 7.23 25.64 1.03
C VAL A 211 7.28 24.50 0.03
N ASN A 212 8.14 23.53 0.30
CA ASN A 212 8.22 22.30 -0.50
C ASN A 212 7.21 21.29 0.01
N VAL A 213 6.48 20.65 -0.91
CA VAL A 213 5.51 19.59 -0.60
C VAL A 213 5.90 18.33 -1.34
N ASN A 214 5.94 17.21 -0.64
CA ASN A 214 6.19 15.89 -1.23
C ASN A 214 4.92 15.38 -1.94
N LEU A 215 5.08 14.89 -3.16
CA LEU A 215 4.01 14.27 -3.94
C LEU A 215 4.29 12.80 -4.18
N SER A 216 3.30 11.96 -3.97
CA SER A 216 3.34 10.55 -4.34
C SER A 216 3.26 10.36 -5.85
N VAL A 217 3.95 9.33 -6.38
CA VAL A 217 3.83 8.92 -7.78
C VAL A 217 2.38 8.59 -8.14
N VAL A 218 1.61 8.02 -7.20
CA VAL A 218 0.18 7.72 -7.38
C VAL A 218 -0.63 9.00 -7.66
N GLN A 219 -0.29 10.11 -7.01
CA GLN A 219 -0.92 11.41 -7.24
C GLN A 219 -0.53 11.99 -8.62
N LEU A 220 0.74 11.85 -9.02
CA LEU A 220 1.23 12.35 -10.31
C LEU A 220 0.58 11.64 -11.52
N LEU A 221 0.13 10.41 -11.34
CA LEU A 221 -0.57 9.65 -12.38
C LEU A 221 -2.06 10.04 -12.54
N GLN A 222 -2.58 10.93 -11.68
CA GLN A 222 -3.94 11.43 -11.81
C GLN A 222 -4.01 12.63 -12.76
N ASN A 223 -5.02 12.62 -13.62
CA ASN A 223 -5.19 13.67 -14.64
C ASN A 223 -5.46 15.07 -14.04
N ASP A 224 -5.87 15.15 -12.77
CA ASP A 224 -6.37 16.37 -12.13
C ASP A 224 -5.37 17.07 -11.21
N ILE A 225 -4.17 16.49 -10.99
CA ILE A 225 -3.23 17.04 -9.98
C ILE A 225 -2.81 18.48 -10.31
N VAL A 226 -2.66 18.81 -11.58
CA VAL A 226 -2.34 20.18 -12.03
C VAL A 226 -3.50 21.13 -11.73
N ALA A 227 -4.75 20.70 -12.00
CA ALA A 227 -5.94 21.49 -11.73
C ALA A 227 -6.17 21.71 -10.24
N VAL A 228 -6.00 20.67 -9.44
CA VAL A 228 -6.10 20.72 -7.97
C VAL A 228 -5.03 21.65 -7.40
N SER A 229 -3.77 21.49 -7.80
CA SER A 229 -2.66 22.34 -7.35
C SER A 229 -2.90 23.81 -7.73
N TYR A 230 -3.39 24.07 -8.96
CA TYR A 230 -3.64 25.41 -9.44
C TYR A 230 -4.81 26.08 -8.72
N THR A 231 -5.83 25.31 -8.35
CA THR A 231 -6.98 25.82 -7.59
C THR A 231 -6.58 26.25 -6.18
N HIS A 232 -5.76 25.47 -5.49
CA HIS A 232 -5.27 25.81 -4.16
C HIS A 232 -4.27 26.97 -4.18
N LEU A 233 -3.37 27.04 -5.17
CA LEU A 233 -2.45 28.17 -5.34
C LEU A 233 -3.19 29.49 -5.58
N ARG A 234 -4.17 29.50 -6.52
CA ARG A 234 -4.97 30.70 -6.82
C ARG A 234 -5.83 31.17 -5.66
N ALA A 235 -6.41 30.27 -4.88
CA ALA A 235 -7.23 30.64 -3.72
C ALA A 235 -6.44 31.43 -2.65
N HIS A 236 -5.11 31.41 -2.72
CA HIS A 236 -4.22 32.09 -1.76
C HIS A 236 -3.35 33.17 -2.39
N GLU A 237 -3.49 33.46 -3.70
CA GLU A 237 -2.81 34.59 -4.38
C GLU A 237 -3.50 35.96 -4.16
N THR A 238 -4.70 35.97 -3.60
CA THR A 238 -5.43 37.16 -3.17
C THR A 238 -5.46 37.25 -1.67
#